data_192b29df799ad033150b2e4f229b62a9
#
_entry.id   192b29df799ad033150b2e4f229b62a9
#
_cell.length_a   1.000
_cell.length_b   1.000
_cell.length_c   1.000
_cell.angle_alpha   90.00
_cell.angle_beta   90.00
_cell.angle_gamma   90.00
#
_symmetry.space_group_name_H-M   'P 1'
#
loop_
_entity.id
_entity.type
_entity.pdbx_description
1 polymer ?
#
loop_
_entity_poly.entity_id
_entity_poly.type
_entity_poly.pdbx_seq_one_letter_code
_entity_poly.pdbx_strand_id
1 'polypeptide(L)'
;MPLPFVFRTIDLDGNTIRTAVRPGKPHLTPLLVFNGIGANLELVFPFVNALDPDLEVIAFDVPGVGGSSTPSSPYRFPGLAKLAARMLDYLDYGQVSVIGVSWGGALAQQFAHDYPERCKKLILAATAAGAVMVPGKPKVLWRMASPRRYIQPSYGAHIAPDIYGGAFRRDKNLALSFASKVRSSGKLGYYWQLFAGLGWTSIHWLHKIKQPTLVLAGDDDPLIPLVNMRMLAWRIPNSQLHVLDDGHLFLITRAETVAPIIMKFLQEE
;
A
#
# COMPACT_ATOMS: atom_id res chain seq x y z
N MET A 1 7.58 -5.10 23.63
CA MET A 1 6.31 -4.55 23.09
C MET A 1 6.67 -3.59 21.98
N PRO A 2 5.96 -3.59 20.83
CA PRO A 2 6.20 -2.59 19.80
C PRO A 2 5.93 -1.19 20.37
N LEU A 3 6.77 -0.22 19.98
CA LEU A 3 6.60 1.17 20.42
C LEU A 3 5.28 1.71 19.86
N PRO A 4 4.54 2.51 20.64
CA PRO A 4 3.27 3.07 20.18
C PRO A 4 3.50 4.02 18.98
N PHE A 5 2.54 4.06 18.08
CA PHE A 5 2.53 5.05 17.00
C PHE A 5 2.34 6.46 17.56
N VAL A 6 3.15 7.38 17.10
CA VAL A 6 2.98 8.82 17.32
C VAL A 6 2.18 9.40 16.15
N PHE A 7 0.97 9.84 16.43
CA PHE A 7 0.10 10.47 15.43
C PHE A 7 0.36 11.97 15.37
N ARG A 8 0.40 12.48 14.15
CA ARG A 8 0.48 13.91 13.88
C ARG A 8 -0.47 14.28 12.75
N THR A 9 -0.95 15.50 12.80
CA THR A 9 -1.69 16.13 11.71
C THR A 9 -0.85 17.30 11.23
N ILE A 10 -0.53 17.30 9.94
CA ILE A 10 0.31 18.31 9.31
C ILE A 10 -0.46 19.00 8.18
N ASP A 11 -0.20 20.27 7.94
CA ASP A 11 -0.73 20.98 6.78
C ASP A 11 0.30 21.00 5.67
N LEU A 12 -0.11 20.50 4.50
CA LEU A 12 0.70 20.50 3.28
C LEU A 12 -0.14 21.01 2.12
N ASP A 13 0.18 22.22 1.64
CA ASP A 13 -0.51 22.86 0.51
C ASP A 13 -2.02 23.01 0.72
N GLY A 14 -2.44 23.37 1.94
CA GLY A 14 -3.84 23.49 2.30
C GLY A 14 -4.59 22.16 2.47
N ASN A 15 -3.86 21.04 2.46
CA ASN A 15 -4.41 19.74 2.80
C ASN A 15 -3.93 19.32 4.20
N THR A 16 -4.87 19.01 5.06
CA THR A 16 -4.57 18.42 6.36
C THR A 16 -4.28 16.94 6.18
N ILE A 17 -3.05 16.51 6.47
CA ILE A 17 -2.60 15.14 6.31
C ILE A 17 -2.37 14.51 7.68
N ARG A 18 -3.07 13.41 7.96
CA ARG A 18 -2.86 12.62 9.16
C ARG A 18 -1.72 11.63 8.92
N THR A 19 -0.72 11.68 9.77
CA THR A 19 0.46 10.80 9.75
C THR A 19 0.56 9.99 11.03
N ALA A 20 1.25 8.86 10.95
CA ALA A 20 1.61 8.03 12.08
C ALA A 20 3.04 7.54 11.92
N VAL A 21 3.86 7.74 12.95
CA VAL A 21 5.24 7.27 12.98
C VAL A 21 5.37 6.27 14.13
N ARG A 22 5.81 5.06 13.84
CA ARG A 22 6.33 4.13 14.85
C ARG A 22 7.83 4.38 14.95
N PRO A 23 8.33 4.94 16.08
CA PRO A 23 9.76 5.21 16.25
C PRO A 23 10.59 3.94 16.10
N GLY A 24 11.81 4.09 15.62
CA GLY A 24 12.79 3.02 15.45
C GLY A 24 14.19 3.46 15.88
N LYS A 25 15.20 2.69 15.47
CA LYS A 25 16.60 3.00 15.72
C LYS A 25 17.27 3.60 14.46
N PRO A 26 18.20 4.55 14.61
CA PRO A 26 18.76 5.31 13.48
C PRO A 26 19.66 4.49 12.54
N HIS A 27 20.02 3.25 12.89
CA HIS A 27 20.85 2.39 12.03
C HIS A 27 20.05 1.70 10.91
N LEU A 28 18.72 1.68 10.99
CA LEU A 28 17.84 1.17 9.95
C LEU A 28 17.22 2.31 9.17
N THR A 29 17.22 2.19 7.85
CA THR A 29 16.51 3.15 6.98
C THR A 29 15.00 3.07 7.24
N PRO A 30 14.31 4.18 7.54
CA PRO A 30 12.88 4.19 7.82
C PRO A 30 12.06 3.60 6.67
N LEU A 31 10.92 2.96 6.98
CA LEU A 31 10.00 2.38 6.00
C LEU A 31 8.77 3.28 5.84
N LEU A 32 8.61 3.86 4.65
CA LEU A 32 7.39 4.60 4.27
C LEU A 32 6.36 3.63 3.69
N VAL A 33 5.13 3.67 4.23
CA VAL A 33 4.03 2.78 3.84
C VAL A 33 2.98 3.54 3.03
N PHE A 34 2.73 3.08 1.80
CA PHE A 34 1.59 3.49 0.96
C PHE A 34 0.51 2.41 0.98
N ASN A 35 -0.62 2.75 1.58
CA ASN A 35 -1.72 1.82 1.80
C ASN A 35 -2.58 1.60 0.54
N GLY A 36 -3.41 0.56 0.55
CA GLY A 36 -4.36 0.25 -0.52
C GLY A 36 -5.50 1.26 -0.63
N ILE A 37 -6.28 1.17 -1.72
CA ILE A 37 -7.41 2.08 -1.98
C ILE A 37 -8.44 2.04 -0.84
N GLY A 38 -8.81 3.20 -0.31
CA GLY A 38 -9.78 3.36 0.77
C GLY A 38 -9.31 2.91 2.15
N ALA A 39 -8.09 2.42 2.27
CA ALA A 39 -7.54 1.91 3.52
C ALA A 39 -6.97 3.04 4.38
N ASN A 40 -7.45 3.14 5.60
CA ASN A 40 -6.93 4.05 6.62
C ASN A 40 -5.69 3.47 7.32
N LEU A 41 -4.94 4.32 8.02
CA LEU A 41 -3.69 3.99 8.71
C LEU A 41 -3.75 2.72 9.56
N GLU A 42 -4.85 2.54 10.30
CA GLU A 42 -4.97 1.44 11.25
C GLU A 42 -4.97 0.05 10.59
N LEU A 43 -5.29 -0.04 9.30
CA LEU A 43 -5.33 -1.31 8.58
C LEU A 43 -3.95 -1.93 8.35
N VAL A 44 -2.86 -1.13 8.38
CA VAL A 44 -1.49 -1.67 8.24
C VAL A 44 -0.85 -2.02 9.58
N PHE A 45 -1.42 -1.64 10.72
CA PHE A 45 -0.80 -1.86 12.03
C PHE A 45 -0.52 -3.33 12.36
N PRO A 46 -1.40 -4.31 12.03
CA PRO A 46 -1.06 -5.72 12.26
C PRO A 46 0.23 -6.13 11.54
N PHE A 47 0.42 -5.69 10.31
CA PHE A 47 1.66 -5.92 9.56
C PHE A 47 2.85 -5.18 10.18
N VAL A 48 2.70 -3.90 10.47
CA VAL A 48 3.78 -3.10 11.08
C VAL A 48 4.22 -3.65 12.43
N ASN A 49 3.28 -4.17 13.23
CA ASN A 49 3.59 -4.77 14.53
C ASN A 49 4.35 -6.10 14.42
N ALA A 50 4.28 -6.79 13.27
CA ALA A 50 5.06 -7.99 13.01
C ALA A 50 6.49 -7.70 12.50
N LEU A 51 6.77 -6.45 12.06
CA LEU A 51 8.12 -6.03 11.70
C LEU A 51 8.98 -5.83 12.93
N ASP A 52 10.31 -5.90 12.75
CA ASP A 52 11.28 -5.60 13.79
C ASP A 52 10.91 -4.28 14.50
N PRO A 53 10.81 -4.26 15.86
CA PRO A 53 10.48 -3.05 16.60
C PRO A 53 11.52 -1.94 16.44
N ASP A 54 12.75 -2.27 16.04
CA ASP A 54 13.82 -1.30 15.79
C ASP A 54 13.69 -0.60 14.43
N LEU A 55 12.84 -1.10 13.51
CA LEU A 55 12.56 -0.44 12.22
C LEU A 55 11.59 0.72 12.44
N GLU A 56 12.02 1.93 12.12
CA GLU A 56 11.11 3.07 12.06
C GLU A 56 10.13 2.94 10.90
N VAL A 57 8.84 3.19 11.14
CA VAL A 57 7.79 3.09 10.12
C VAL A 57 6.97 4.36 10.07
N ILE A 58 6.86 4.92 8.87
CA ILE A 58 6.09 6.13 8.56
C ILE A 58 4.89 5.72 7.72
N ALA A 59 3.70 6.10 8.15
CA ALA A 59 2.47 5.90 7.40
C ALA A 59 1.63 7.17 7.40
N PHE A 60 0.76 7.36 6.41
CA PHE A 60 -0.15 8.48 6.35
C PHE A 60 -1.46 8.09 5.66
N ASP A 61 -2.52 8.78 6.01
CA ASP A 61 -3.77 8.73 5.27
C ASP A 61 -3.65 9.64 4.04
N VAL A 62 -3.81 9.10 2.83
CA VAL A 62 -3.83 9.95 1.62
C VAL A 62 -5.02 10.92 1.66
N PRO A 63 -4.97 12.07 0.97
CA PRO A 63 -6.07 13.03 0.96
C PRO A 63 -7.42 12.38 0.66
N GLY A 64 -8.41 12.64 1.53
CA GLY A 64 -9.76 12.09 1.44
C GLY A 64 -9.95 10.70 2.04
N VAL A 65 -8.93 10.16 2.74
CA VAL A 65 -8.99 8.86 3.44
C VAL A 65 -8.73 9.09 4.93
N GLY A 66 -9.33 8.25 5.76
CA GLY A 66 -9.10 8.24 7.20
C GLY A 66 -9.30 9.60 7.85
N GLY A 67 -8.24 10.12 8.46
CA GLY A 67 -8.24 11.44 9.13
C GLY A 67 -7.67 12.59 8.30
N SER A 68 -7.29 12.35 7.04
CA SER A 68 -6.82 13.40 6.14
C SER A 68 -8.00 14.15 5.46
N SER A 69 -7.84 15.44 5.24
CA SER A 69 -8.87 16.26 4.57
C SER A 69 -9.14 15.79 3.15
N THR A 70 -10.39 15.92 2.72
CA THR A 70 -10.75 15.62 1.32
C THR A 70 -10.50 16.84 0.45
N PRO A 71 -9.63 16.77 -0.57
CA PRO A 71 -9.36 17.88 -1.45
C PRO A 71 -10.58 18.21 -2.33
N SER A 72 -10.72 19.47 -2.72
CA SER A 72 -11.81 19.95 -3.59
C SER A 72 -11.71 19.43 -5.03
N SER A 73 -10.52 19.05 -5.47
CA SER A 73 -10.25 18.55 -6.82
C SER A 73 -9.57 17.18 -6.80
N PRO A 74 -9.74 16.36 -7.86
CA PRO A 74 -9.09 15.08 -7.98
C PRO A 74 -7.57 15.24 -8.11
N TYR A 75 -6.84 14.24 -7.64
CA TYR A 75 -5.39 14.14 -7.75
C TYR A 75 -4.97 12.99 -8.68
N ARG A 76 -3.69 12.98 -9.03
CA ARG A 76 -3.01 11.92 -9.79
C ARG A 76 -1.80 11.40 -9.01
N PHE A 77 -1.28 10.23 -9.35
CA PHE A 77 -0.11 9.65 -8.67
C PHE A 77 1.12 10.56 -8.63
N PRO A 78 1.50 11.30 -9.69
CA PRO A 78 2.64 12.25 -9.58
C PRO A 78 2.43 13.33 -8.52
N GLY A 79 1.19 13.86 -8.39
CA GLY A 79 0.85 14.83 -7.35
C GLY A 79 0.93 14.23 -5.94
N LEU A 80 0.48 12.98 -5.77
CA LEU A 80 0.59 12.27 -4.48
C LEU A 80 2.04 11.89 -4.15
N ALA A 81 2.86 11.52 -5.13
CA ALA A 81 4.29 11.28 -4.93
C ALA A 81 5.01 12.56 -4.47
N LYS A 82 4.67 13.72 -5.08
CA LYS A 82 5.16 15.02 -4.63
C LYS A 82 4.72 15.36 -3.21
N LEU A 83 3.46 15.10 -2.87
CA LEU A 83 2.94 15.30 -1.50
C LEU A 83 3.70 14.42 -0.50
N ALA A 84 3.97 13.15 -0.82
CA ALA A 84 4.73 12.26 0.04
C ALA A 84 6.18 12.74 0.23
N ALA A 85 6.84 13.23 -0.82
CA ALA A 85 8.19 13.81 -0.72
C ALA A 85 8.19 15.03 0.22
N ARG A 86 7.24 15.94 0.08
CA ARG A 86 7.10 17.12 0.96
C ARG A 86 6.73 16.75 2.40
N MET A 87 5.94 15.70 2.59
CA MET A 87 5.67 15.16 3.92
C MET A 87 6.96 14.67 4.59
N LEU A 88 7.80 13.96 3.86
CA LEU A 88 9.11 13.53 4.36
C LEU A 88 10.01 14.71 4.70
N ASP A 89 10.01 15.78 3.88
CA ASP A 89 10.76 17.01 4.18
C ASP A 89 10.26 17.69 5.45
N TYR A 90 8.93 17.77 5.62
CA TYR A 90 8.31 18.35 6.83
C TYR A 90 8.64 17.55 8.10
N LEU A 91 8.77 16.23 7.97
CA LEU A 91 9.08 15.31 9.07
C LEU A 91 10.60 15.11 9.27
N ASP A 92 11.45 15.80 8.50
CA ASP A 92 12.91 15.74 8.52
C ASP A 92 13.50 14.36 8.15
N TYR A 93 12.86 13.68 7.18
CA TYR A 93 13.37 12.44 6.61
C TYR A 93 14.05 12.68 5.26
N GLY A 94 15.31 12.30 5.13
CA GLY A 94 16.07 12.36 3.87
C GLY A 94 15.69 11.20 2.94
N GLN A 95 16.20 10.02 3.20
CA GLN A 95 15.99 8.81 2.40
C GLN A 95 15.19 7.77 3.20
N VAL A 96 14.27 7.06 2.51
CA VAL A 96 13.43 6.01 3.10
C VAL A 96 13.42 4.76 2.21
N SER A 97 13.15 3.59 2.78
CA SER A 97 12.65 2.46 2.03
C SER A 97 11.13 2.61 1.88
N VAL A 98 10.57 2.12 0.78
CA VAL A 98 9.16 2.33 0.46
C VAL A 98 8.45 0.99 0.28
N ILE A 99 7.31 0.81 0.93
CA ILE A 99 6.40 -0.31 0.64
C ILE A 99 5.07 0.24 0.15
N GLY A 100 4.56 -0.31 -0.95
CA GLY A 100 3.24 0.00 -1.47
C GLY A 100 2.38 -1.23 -1.67
N VAL A 101 1.13 -1.17 -1.19
CA VAL A 101 0.18 -2.28 -1.24
C VAL A 101 -0.92 -1.95 -2.24
N SER A 102 -1.17 -2.84 -3.23
CA SER A 102 -2.28 -2.68 -4.18
C SER A 102 -2.23 -1.31 -4.88
N TRP A 103 -3.22 -0.46 -4.72
CA TRP A 103 -3.24 0.93 -5.20
C TRP A 103 -2.03 1.73 -4.69
N GLY A 104 -1.65 1.54 -3.43
CA GLY A 104 -0.43 2.15 -2.86
C GLY A 104 0.85 1.67 -3.54
N GLY A 105 0.84 0.48 -4.15
CA GLY A 105 1.95 -0.02 -4.95
C GLY A 105 2.15 0.77 -6.25
N ALA A 106 1.07 1.31 -6.85
CA ALA A 106 1.18 2.24 -7.96
C ALA A 106 1.81 3.58 -7.51
N LEU A 107 1.41 4.08 -6.33
CA LEU A 107 2.01 5.28 -5.75
C LEU A 107 3.49 5.06 -5.39
N ALA A 108 3.85 3.87 -4.87
CA ALA A 108 5.23 3.52 -4.57
C ALA A 108 6.11 3.46 -5.82
N GLN A 109 5.61 2.90 -6.91
CA GLN A 109 6.28 2.92 -8.22
C GLN A 109 6.50 4.35 -8.70
N GLN A 110 5.45 5.20 -8.62
CA GLN A 110 5.55 6.62 -9.02
C GLN A 110 6.56 7.37 -8.15
N PHE A 111 6.54 7.17 -6.83
CA PHE A 111 7.48 7.79 -5.91
C PHE A 111 8.93 7.39 -6.20
N ALA A 112 9.19 6.09 -6.38
CA ALA A 112 10.54 5.59 -6.68
C ALA A 112 11.06 6.09 -8.04
N HIS A 113 10.17 6.33 -9.01
CA HIS A 113 10.52 6.88 -10.32
C HIS A 113 10.81 8.38 -10.26
N ASP A 114 9.96 9.17 -9.58
CA ASP A 114 10.03 10.63 -9.57
C ASP A 114 11.05 11.16 -8.56
N TYR A 115 11.33 10.38 -7.49
CA TYR A 115 12.25 10.73 -6.39
C TYR A 115 13.25 9.59 -6.11
N PRO A 116 14.07 9.19 -7.10
CA PRO A 116 14.94 8.01 -6.98
C PRO A 116 15.95 8.13 -5.83
N GLU A 117 16.45 9.33 -5.54
CA GLU A 117 17.39 9.59 -4.45
C GLU A 117 16.74 9.52 -3.05
N ARG A 118 15.41 9.64 -2.98
CA ARG A 118 14.64 9.54 -1.74
C ARG A 118 14.21 8.11 -1.43
N CYS A 119 14.26 7.20 -2.41
CA CYS A 119 13.84 5.81 -2.29
C CYS A 119 15.05 4.87 -2.27
N LYS A 120 15.44 4.35 -1.11
CA LYS A 120 16.57 3.42 -0.97
C LYS A 120 16.23 2.03 -1.49
N LYS A 121 15.11 1.46 -1.04
CA LYS A 121 14.59 0.15 -1.47
C LYS A 121 13.10 0.23 -1.72
N LEU A 122 12.60 -0.56 -2.65
CA LEU A 122 11.19 -0.59 -3.03
C LEU A 122 10.57 -1.95 -2.75
N ILE A 123 9.39 -1.98 -2.12
CA ILE A 123 8.61 -3.20 -1.89
C ILE A 123 7.25 -3.02 -2.51
N LEU A 124 6.89 -3.90 -3.44
CA LEU A 124 5.63 -3.88 -4.18
C LEU A 124 4.80 -5.10 -3.79
N ALA A 125 3.71 -4.90 -3.06
CA ALA A 125 2.85 -5.97 -2.57
C ALA A 125 1.48 -5.95 -3.26
N ALA A 126 1.05 -7.06 -3.85
CA ALA A 126 -0.27 -7.26 -4.46
C ALA A 126 -0.69 -6.10 -5.39
N THR A 127 0.18 -5.67 -6.31
CA THR A 127 -0.01 -4.48 -7.17
C THR A 127 0.23 -4.81 -8.65
N ALA A 128 0.14 -3.80 -9.52
CA ALA A 128 0.32 -3.95 -10.96
C ALA A 128 0.89 -2.67 -11.58
N ALA A 129 1.20 -2.72 -12.87
CA ALA A 129 1.69 -1.58 -13.65
C ALA A 129 0.58 -0.59 -14.09
N GLY A 130 -0.58 -0.62 -13.46
CA GLY A 130 -1.69 0.28 -13.75
C GLY A 130 -2.58 -0.17 -14.91
N ALA A 131 -3.00 0.74 -15.78
CA ALA A 131 -4.00 0.49 -16.83
C ALA A 131 -3.63 -0.64 -17.81
N VAL A 132 -2.34 -0.93 -17.95
CA VAL A 132 -1.82 -2.03 -18.81
C VAL A 132 -1.57 -3.28 -17.99
N MET A 133 -2.52 -3.69 -17.18
CA MET A 133 -2.46 -4.92 -16.39
C MET A 133 -3.38 -5.99 -16.97
N VAL A 134 -3.09 -7.26 -16.68
CA VAL A 134 -4.09 -8.32 -16.82
C VAL A 134 -5.14 -8.09 -15.74
N PRO A 135 -6.39 -7.79 -16.10
CA PRO A 135 -7.40 -7.42 -15.12
C PRO A 135 -7.80 -8.61 -14.24
N GLY A 136 -8.18 -8.32 -13.01
CA GLY A 136 -8.88 -9.26 -12.16
C GLY A 136 -10.26 -9.65 -12.73
N LYS A 137 -10.93 -10.61 -12.08
CA LYS A 137 -12.25 -11.07 -12.54
C LYS A 137 -13.25 -9.90 -12.61
N PRO A 138 -14.07 -9.76 -13.66
CA PRO A 138 -15.01 -8.64 -13.82
C PRO A 138 -15.90 -8.39 -12.61
N LYS A 139 -16.43 -9.45 -12.00
CA LYS A 139 -17.24 -9.39 -10.76
C LYS A 139 -16.47 -8.73 -9.60
N VAL A 140 -15.17 -9.01 -9.49
CA VAL A 140 -14.29 -8.43 -8.45
C VAL A 140 -14.08 -6.94 -8.71
N LEU A 141 -13.74 -6.58 -9.96
CA LEU A 141 -13.53 -5.18 -10.35
C LEU A 141 -14.79 -4.33 -10.15
N TRP A 142 -15.97 -4.87 -10.50
CA TRP A 142 -17.24 -4.20 -10.26
C TRP A 142 -17.49 -3.91 -8.77
N ARG A 143 -17.18 -4.87 -7.88
CA ARG A 143 -17.29 -4.69 -6.43
C ARG A 143 -16.28 -3.66 -5.90
N MET A 144 -15.13 -3.53 -6.55
CA MET A 144 -14.10 -2.55 -6.22
C MET A 144 -14.41 -1.14 -6.72
N ALA A 145 -15.28 -0.98 -7.70
CA ALA A 145 -15.67 0.34 -8.24
C ALA A 145 -16.47 1.21 -7.24
N SER A 146 -16.93 0.63 -6.12
CA SER A 146 -17.73 1.34 -5.11
C SER A 146 -17.08 1.25 -3.72
N PRO A 147 -17.11 2.36 -2.92
CA PRO A 147 -16.64 2.35 -1.53
C PRO A 147 -17.56 1.58 -0.58
N ARG A 148 -18.63 0.95 -1.08
CA ARG A 148 -19.66 0.29 -0.25
C ARG A 148 -19.08 -0.67 0.79
N ARG A 149 -18.01 -1.41 0.46
CA ARG A 149 -17.33 -2.34 1.38
C ARG A 149 -16.69 -1.65 2.59
N TYR A 150 -16.37 -0.36 2.49
CA TYR A 150 -15.83 0.45 3.58
C TYR A 150 -16.92 1.19 4.37
N ILE A 151 -18.12 1.33 3.80
CA ILE A 151 -19.25 2.03 4.41
C ILE A 151 -20.19 1.05 5.13
N GLN A 152 -20.31 -0.17 4.60
CA GLN A 152 -21.20 -1.22 5.11
C GLN A 152 -20.36 -2.45 5.50
N PRO A 153 -19.98 -2.60 6.80
CA PRO A 153 -19.13 -3.70 7.25
C PRO A 153 -19.67 -5.10 6.93
N SER A 154 -20.98 -5.32 7.06
CA SER A 154 -21.62 -6.59 6.72
C SER A 154 -21.48 -6.93 5.23
N TYR A 155 -21.64 -5.95 4.36
CA TYR A 155 -21.40 -6.13 2.93
C TYR A 155 -19.92 -6.40 2.65
N GLY A 156 -19.00 -5.64 3.30
CA GLY A 156 -17.57 -5.86 3.19
C GLY A 156 -17.17 -7.29 3.57
N ALA A 157 -17.65 -7.78 4.72
CA ALA A 157 -17.40 -9.14 5.18
C ALA A 157 -17.97 -10.21 4.21
N HIS A 158 -19.17 -9.98 3.69
CA HIS A 158 -19.82 -10.89 2.75
C HIS A 158 -19.04 -11.06 1.44
N ILE A 159 -18.47 -9.98 0.89
CA ILE A 159 -17.75 -10.03 -0.38
C ILE A 159 -16.26 -10.31 -0.23
N ALA A 160 -15.69 -10.22 0.98
CA ALA A 160 -14.26 -10.36 1.22
C ALA A 160 -13.64 -11.65 0.65
N PRO A 161 -14.28 -12.84 0.76
CA PRO A 161 -13.78 -14.07 0.15
C PRO A 161 -13.60 -13.96 -1.37
N ASP A 162 -14.54 -13.28 -2.05
CA ASP A 162 -14.52 -13.13 -3.50
C ASP A 162 -13.48 -12.11 -3.99
N ILE A 163 -13.27 -11.02 -3.22
CA ILE A 163 -12.41 -9.90 -3.65
C ILE A 163 -10.96 -10.03 -3.15
N TYR A 164 -10.74 -10.72 -2.02
CA TYR A 164 -9.40 -10.85 -1.45
C TYR A 164 -8.80 -12.24 -1.59
N GLY A 165 -9.60 -13.30 -1.76
CA GLY A 165 -9.09 -14.67 -1.92
C GLY A 165 -8.41 -15.23 -0.68
N GLY A 166 -7.56 -16.23 -0.86
CA GLY A 166 -6.66 -16.77 0.15
C GLY A 166 -7.30 -17.10 1.49
N ALA A 167 -6.74 -16.58 2.57
CA ALA A 167 -7.22 -16.78 3.93
C ALA A 167 -8.68 -16.32 4.13
N PHE A 168 -9.14 -15.29 3.41
CA PHE A 168 -10.55 -14.82 3.50
C PHE A 168 -11.56 -15.82 2.95
N ARG A 169 -11.15 -16.74 2.05
CA ARG A 169 -11.99 -17.86 1.62
C ARG A 169 -12.01 -19.00 2.63
N ARG A 170 -10.89 -19.20 3.33
CA ARG A 170 -10.70 -20.28 4.29
C ARG A 170 -11.34 -19.98 5.65
N ASP A 171 -11.36 -18.69 6.05
CA ASP A 171 -11.87 -18.25 7.37
C ASP A 171 -12.87 -17.10 7.27
N LYS A 172 -14.14 -17.39 7.54
CA LYS A 172 -15.22 -16.39 7.56
C LYS A 172 -15.10 -15.39 8.73
N ASN A 173 -14.53 -15.81 9.87
CA ASN A 173 -14.37 -14.94 11.04
C ASN A 173 -13.33 -13.85 10.77
N LEU A 174 -12.32 -14.16 9.97
CA LEU A 174 -11.33 -13.20 9.52
C LEU A 174 -11.97 -12.04 8.74
N ALA A 175 -12.93 -12.36 7.85
CA ALA A 175 -13.65 -11.34 7.08
C ALA A 175 -14.48 -10.39 7.98
N LEU A 176 -15.13 -10.92 9.00
CA LEU A 176 -15.90 -10.13 9.99
C LEU A 176 -14.95 -9.25 10.82
N SER A 177 -13.86 -9.84 11.35
CA SER A 177 -12.87 -9.11 12.14
C SER A 177 -12.19 -8.00 11.33
N PHE A 178 -11.87 -8.24 10.05
CA PHE A 178 -11.31 -7.23 9.18
C PHE A 178 -12.31 -6.09 8.92
N ALA A 179 -13.55 -6.43 8.57
CA ALA A 179 -14.58 -5.44 8.27
C ALA A 179 -14.90 -4.52 9.48
N SER A 180 -14.79 -5.03 10.71
CA SER A 180 -14.98 -4.22 11.94
C SER A 180 -13.89 -3.18 12.19
N LYS A 181 -12.69 -3.37 11.63
CA LYS A 181 -11.53 -2.46 11.77
C LYS A 181 -11.50 -1.37 10.69
N VAL A 182 -12.26 -1.57 9.62
CA VAL A 182 -12.35 -0.62 8.51
C VAL A 182 -13.10 0.63 8.97
N ARG A 183 -12.45 1.77 8.91
CA ARG A 183 -13.09 3.08 9.10
C ARG A 183 -13.49 3.66 7.76
N SER A 184 -14.73 4.13 7.68
CA SER A 184 -15.25 4.73 6.45
C SER A 184 -14.42 5.97 6.06
N SER A 185 -13.80 5.91 4.91
CA SER A 185 -13.33 7.09 4.20
C SER A 185 -14.54 7.80 3.56
N GLY A 186 -14.48 9.11 3.41
CA GLY A 186 -15.50 9.83 2.66
C GLY A 186 -15.66 9.27 1.24
N LYS A 187 -16.88 9.19 0.72
CA LYS A 187 -17.14 8.65 -0.64
C LYS A 187 -16.28 9.34 -1.70
N LEU A 188 -16.13 10.65 -1.60
CA LEU A 188 -15.40 11.48 -2.57
C LEU A 188 -13.91 11.12 -2.61
N GLY A 189 -13.26 10.95 -1.44
CA GLY A 189 -11.84 10.55 -1.38
C GLY A 189 -11.58 9.20 -2.04
N TYR A 190 -12.51 8.25 -1.90
CA TYR A 190 -12.42 6.97 -2.60
C TYR A 190 -12.48 7.12 -4.12
N TYR A 191 -13.38 7.96 -4.63
CA TYR A 191 -13.47 8.22 -6.07
C TYR A 191 -12.27 8.99 -6.61
N TRP A 192 -11.66 9.89 -5.82
CA TRP A 192 -10.40 10.53 -6.19
C TRP A 192 -9.26 9.52 -6.32
N GLN A 193 -9.22 8.51 -5.45
CA GLN A 193 -8.24 7.43 -5.57
C GLN A 193 -8.47 6.57 -6.83
N LEU A 194 -9.71 6.26 -7.19
CA LEU A 194 -10.02 5.59 -8.47
C LEU A 194 -9.60 6.45 -9.66
N PHE A 195 -9.88 7.75 -9.60
CA PHE A 195 -9.49 8.70 -10.64
C PHE A 195 -7.97 8.80 -10.80
N ALA A 196 -7.21 8.75 -9.70
CA ALA A 196 -5.75 8.75 -9.75
C ALA A 196 -5.18 7.59 -10.57
N GLY A 197 -5.84 6.42 -10.49
CA GLY A 197 -5.46 5.22 -11.26
C GLY A 197 -5.94 5.22 -12.72
N LEU A 198 -6.91 6.07 -13.07
CA LEU A 198 -7.50 6.06 -14.41
C LEU A 198 -6.47 6.46 -15.49
N GLY A 199 -6.17 5.53 -16.39
CA GLY A 199 -5.20 5.71 -17.46
C GLY A 199 -3.74 5.77 -17.01
N TRP A 200 -3.45 5.70 -15.69
CA TRP A 200 -2.08 5.65 -15.22
C TRP A 200 -1.43 4.29 -15.51
N THR A 201 -0.17 4.32 -15.93
CA THR A 201 0.64 3.11 -16.08
C THR A 201 2.12 3.40 -15.91
N SER A 202 2.82 2.48 -15.26
CA SER A 202 4.28 2.50 -15.08
C SER A 202 5.03 1.72 -16.15
N ILE A 203 4.32 0.97 -17.01
CA ILE A 203 4.93 -0.02 -17.92
C ILE A 203 6.06 0.54 -18.77
N HIS A 204 5.98 1.81 -19.15
CA HIS A 204 6.94 2.46 -20.03
C HIS A 204 8.27 2.82 -19.36
N TRP A 205 8.27 2.90 -18.01
CA TRP A 205 9.44 3.35 -17.24
C TRP A 205 9.84 2.42 -16.08
N LEU A 206 9.18 1.26 -15.89
CA LEU A 206 9.58 0.26 -14.89
C LEU A 206 11.07 -0.12 -14.98
N HIS A 207 11.62 -0.20 -16.20
CA HIS A 207 13.04 -0.47 -16.43
C HIS A 207 13.98 0.64 -15.93
N LYS A 208 13.45 1.81 -15.60
CA LYS A 208 14.21 2.94 -15.03
C LYS A 208 14.29 2.91 -13.51
N ILE A 209 13.46 2.08 -12.85
CA ILE A 209 13.56 1.87 -11.41
C ILE A 209 14.85 1.09 -11.13
N LYS A 210 15.82 1.74 -10.49
CA LYS A 210 17.14 1.17 -10.20
C LYS A 210 17.26 0.65 -8.78
N GLN A 211 16.35 1.05 -7.90
CA GLN A 211 16.30 0.63 -6.51
C GLN A 211 16.16 -0.89 -6.42
N PRO A 212 16.89 -1.55 -5.50
CA PRO A 212 16.58 -2.93 -5.14
C PRO A 212 15.09 -3.05 -4.84
N THR A 213 14.42 -4.02 -5.49
CA THR A 213 12.96 -4.13 -5.45
C THR A 213 12.53 -5.53 -5.04
N LEU A 214 11.72 -5.64 -3.99
CA LEU A 214 11.04 -6.86 -3.59
C LEU A 214 9.59 -6.83 -4.08
N VAL A 215 9.22 -7.80 -4.89
CA VAL A 215 7.86 -7.99 -5.42
C VAL A 215 7.20 -9.12 -4.64
N LEU A 216 6.11 -8.84 -3.92
CA LEU A 216 5.38 -9.81 -3.10
C LEU A 216 4.01 -10.08 -3.69
N ALA A 217 3.70 -11.32 -3.98
CA ALA A 217 2.46 -11.75 -4.62
C ALA A 217 1.73 -12.83 -3.82
N GLY A 218 0.39 -12.77 -3.78
CA GLY A 218 -0.43 -13.92 -3.42
C GLY A 218 -0.79 -14.72 -4.67
N ASP A 219 -0.74 -16.05 -4.61
CA ASP A 219 -1.08 -16.91 -5.75
C ASP A 219 -2.60 -17.06 -5.95
N ASP A 220 -3.39 -16.85 -4.90
CA ASP A 220 -4.87 -16.82 -4.94
C ASP A 220 -5.43 -15.38 -4.88
N ASP A 221 -4.73 -14.42 -5.48
CA ASP A 221 -5.22 -13.03 -5.56
C ASP A 221 -6.22 -12.86 -6.73
N PRO A 222 -7.52 -12.68 -6.46
CA PRO A 222 -8.53 -12.53 -7.52
C PRO A 222 -8.61 -11.10 -8.09
N LEU A 223 -8.00 -10.12 -7.41
CA LEU A 223 -8.01 -8.71 -7.78
C LEU A 223 -6.80 -8.37 -8.65
N ILE A 224 -5.62 -8.81 -8.23
CA ILE A 224 -4.35 -8.62 -8.96
C ILE A 224 -3.77 -10.01 -9.30
N PRO A 225 -4.12 -10.60 -10.47
CA PRO A 225 -3.57 -11.88 -10.87
C PRO A 225 -2.04 -11.92 -10.83
N LEU A 226 -1.48 -13.05 -10.39
CA LEU A 226 -0.03 -13.26 -10.19
C LEU A 226 0.82 -12.86 -11.41
N VAL A 227 0.27 -12.98 -12.63
CA VAL A 227 0.97 -12.59 -13.87
C VAL A 227 1.40 -11.13 -13.86
N ASN A 228 0.65 -10.23 -13.21
CA ASN A 228 1.01 -8.82 -13.10
C ASN A 228 2.27 -8.63 -12.23
N MET A 229 2.38 -9.39 -11.13
CA MET A 229 3.53 -9.34 -10.26
C MET A 229 4.77 -9.92 -10.94
N ARG A 230 4.60 -11.01 -11.71
CA ARG A 230 5.66 -11.56 -12.57
C ARG A 230 6.14 -10.56 -13.61
N MET A 231 5.21 -9.78 -14.21
CA MET A 231 5.54 -8.73 -15.16
C MET A 231 6.35 -7.61 -14.49
N LEU A 232 5.96 -7.15 -13.29
CA LEU A 232 6.74 -6.15 -12.53
C LEU A 232 8.16 -6.65 -12.26
N ALA A 233 8.28 -7.89 -11.75
CA ALA A 233 9.57 -8.50 -11.46
C ALA A 233 10.44 -8.69 -12.72
N TRP A 234 9.83 -8.98 -13.86
CA TRP A 234 10.55 -9.08 -15.13
C TRP A 234 11.02 -7.72 -15.66
N ARG A 235 10.22 -6.66 -15.45
CA ARG A 235 10.50 -5.33 -16.02
C ARG A 235 11.42 -4.46 -15.16
N ILE A 236 11.46 -4.68 -13.85
CA ILE A 236 12.32 -3.93 -12.92
C ILE A 236 13.67 -4.66 -12.82
N PRO A 237 14.80 -4.01 -13.21
CA PRO A 237 16.08 -4.72 -13.35
C PRO A 237 16.61 -5.40 -12.09
N ASN A 238 16.49 -4.71 -10.93
CA ASN A 238 17.02 -5.17 -9.64
C ASN A 238 15.89 -5.70 -8.75
N SER A 239 15.10 -6.64 -9.27
CA SER A 239 13.94 -7.13 -8.54
C SER A 239 14.03 -8.62 -8.24
N GLN A 240 13.43 -9.01 -7.12
CA GLN A 240 13.19 -10.39 -6.72
C GLN A 240 11.69 -10.59 -6.45
N LEU A 241 11.13 -11.72 -6.93
CA LEU A 241 9.74 -12.09 -6.73
C LEU A 241 9.63 -13.15 -5.64
N HIS A 242 8.74 -12.90 -4.68
CA HIS A 242 8.34 -13.88 -3.68
C HIS A 242 6.83 -14.12 -3.76
N VAL A 243 6.42 -15.39 -3.92
CA VAL A 243 5.00 -15.79 -4.04
C VAL A 243 4.56 -16.49 -2.77
N LEU A 244 3.42 -16.09 -2.24
CA LEU A 244 2.83 -16.58 -1.01
C LEU A 244 1.55 -17.38 -1.31
N ASP A 245 1.34 -18.49 -0.62
CA ASP A 245 0.06 -19.25 -0.64
C ASP A 245 -1.01 -18.45 0.13
N ASP A 246 -1.47 -17.35 -0.47
CA ASP A 246 -2.55 -16.53 0.07
C ASP A 246 -3.15 -15.60 -1.01
N GLY A 247 -4.14 -14.78 -0.60
CA GLY A 247 -4.82 -13.81 -1.46
C GLY A 247 -4.25 -12.40 -1.41
N HIS A 248 -5.08 -11.42 -1.78
CA HIS A 248 -4.69 -10.01 -1.93
C HIS A 248 -4.16 -9.33 -0.67
N LEU A 249 -4.64 -9.74 0.52
CA LEU A 249 -4.30 -9.08 1.79
C LEU A 249 -3.31 -9.88 2.65
N PHE A 250 -2.39 -10.62 2.02
CA PHE A 250 -1.39 -11.44 2.71
C PHE A 250 -0.52 -10.65 3.72
N LEU A 251 -0.30 -9.34 3.52
CA LEU A 251 0.38 -8.51 4.52
C LEU A 251 -0.34 -8.46 5.86
N ILE A 252 -1.66 -8.67 5.86
CA ILE A 252 -2.48 -8.70 7.07
C ILE A 252 -2.66 -10.14 7.56
N THR A 253 -2.99 -11.06 6.65
CA THR A 253 -3.35 -12.45 6.96
C THR A 253 -2.15 -13.33 7.25
N ARG A 254 -0.97 -12.95 6.75
CA ARG A 254 0.32 -13.65 6.88
C ARG A 254 1.43 -12.73 7.41
N ALA A 255 1.08 -11.73 8.22
CA ALA A 255 2.03 -10.73 8.71
C ALA A 255 3.31 -11.34 9.29
N GLU A 256 3.17 -12.36 10.16
CA GLU A 256 4.30 -13.07 10.79
C GLU A 256 5.19 -13.85 9.79
N THR A 257 4.62 -14.28 8.68
CA THR A 257 5.37 -14.97 7.61
C THR A 257 6.08 -13.98 6.69
N VAL A 258 5.44 -12.84 6.42
CA VAL A 258 5.94 -11.86 5.45
C VAL A 258 6.96 -10.91 6.08
N ALA A 259 6.80 -10.58 7.36
CA ALA A 259 7.69 -9.65 8.04
C ALA A 259 9.17 -10.08 8.00
N PRO A 260 9.54 -11.35 8.26
CA PRO A 260 10.93 -11.80 8.14
C PRO A 260 11.51 -11.66 6.72
N ILE A 261 10.68 -11.90 5.70
CA ILE A 261 11.09 -11.76 4.28
C ILE A 261 11.42 -10.30 3.99
N ILE A 262 10.56 -9.39 4.41
CA ILE A 262 10.76 -7.96 4.25
C ILE A 262 11.97 -7.48 5.05
N MET A 263 12.11 -7.91 6.31
CA MET A 263 13.24 -7.51 7.15
C MET A 263 14.57 -7.97 6.57
N LYS A 264 14.65 -9.23 6.10
CA LYS A 264 15.83 -9.73 5.40
C LYS A 264 16.18 -8.85 4.20
N PHE A 265 15.21 -8.55 3.33
CA PHE A 265 15.41 -7.69 2.18
C PHE A 265 15.87 -6.27 2.56
N LEU A 266 15.31 -5.67 3.61
CA LEU A 266 15.68 -4.32 4.04
C LEU A 266 17.09 -4.26 4.62
N GLN A 267 17.60 -5.34 5.20
CA GLN A 267 18.92 -5.44 5.84
C GLN A 267 20.03 -5.89 4.86
N GLU A 268 19.70 -6.49 3.71
CA GLU A 268 20.67 -6.80 2.66
C GLU A 268 21.35 -5.50 2.18
N GLU A 269 22.66 -5.52 1.86
CA GLU A 269 23.41 -4.37 1.30
C GLU A 269 23.12 -4.13 -0.19
#